data_12de9634dfbde800404672d6d94cf62a
#
_entry.id   12de9634dfbde800404672d6d94cf62a
#
_cell.length_a   1.000
_cell.length_b   1.000
_cell.length_c   1.000
_cell.angle_alpha   90.00
_cell.angle_beta   90.00
_cell.angle_gamma   90.00
#
_symmetry.space_group_name_H-M   'P 1'
#
loop_
_entity.id
_entity.type
_entity.pdbx_description
1 polymer ?
#
loop_
_entity_poly.entity_id
_entity_poly.type
_entity_poly.pdbx_seq_one_letter_code
_entity_poly.pdbx_strand_id
1 'polypeptide(L)'
;GYGAGYGQTETLDGNVANLKSFGDYARSRGVEIGLWTQSDLHPIDTIRPLLQRDIVIEVRDAGVRVLKTDVAWVGPGYSFGLNGITDAGEIMIEYGNNARPFIISLDGWAGTQRYAGVWSGDQTGGLWEYIRFHIPTYIGSGLSGQPNITSDMDGIFGGKKPIINIRDFQWKTFSPMELNMDGWGANPKYPQALGEVATSINRNYLKLKSELLPYQYSIAYE
;
A
#
# COMPACT_ATOMS: atom_id res chain seq x y z
N GLY A 1 -14.44 -5.16 3.44
CA GLY A 1 -15.44 -5.02 2.38
C GLY A 1 -15.02 -4.08 1.28
N TYR A 2 -15.71 -4.15 0.17
CA TYR A 2 -15.45 -3.25 -0.96
C TYR A 2 -15.97 -1.84 -0.65
N GLY A 3 -15.26 -0.83 -1.11
CA GLY A 3 -15.62 0.56 -0.84
C GLY A 3 -16.83 1.03 -1.63
N ALA A 4 -17.58 1.96 -1.07
CA ALA A 4 -18.72 2.59 -1.75
C ALA A 4 -18.34 3.35 -3.04
N GLY A 5 -17.07 3.72 -3.19
CA GLY A 5 -16.59 4.55 -4.30
C GLY A 5 -16.64 3.90 -5.68
N TYR A 6 -16.65 2.57 -5.76
CA TYR A 6 -16.77 1.82 -7.03
C TYR A 6 -18.03 0.93 -7.08
N GLY A 7 -18.98 1.19 -6.21
CA GLY A 7 -20.28 0.52 -6.22
C GLY A 7 -20.30 -0.80 -5.47
N GLN A 8 -20.77 -0.76 -4.24
CA GLN A 8 -20.97 -1.95 -3.42
C GLN A 8 -22.34 -2.55 -3.72
N THR A 9 -22.39 -3.88 -3.90
CA THR A 9 -23.62 -4.65 -4.11
C THR A 9 -23.84 -5.66 -2.99
N GLU A 10 -24.99 -6.34 -3.01
CA GLU A 10 -25.34 -7.38 -2.03
C GLU A 10 -24.67 -8.74 -2.32
N THR A 11 -23.91 -8.87 -3.39
CA THR A 11 -23.27 -10.12 -3.79
C THR A 11 -21.76 -9.96 -4.02
N LEU A 12 -21.01 -11.01 -3.79
CA LEU A 12 -19.57 -11.04 -4.07
C LEU A 12 -19.31 -10.83 -5.58
N ASP A 13 -20.00 -11.55 -6.43
CA ASP A 13 -19.86 -11.45 -7.89
C ASP A 13 -20.13 -10.03 -8.41
N GLY A 14 -21.18 -9.38 -7.89
CA GLY A 14 -21.49 -8.00 -8.24
C GLY A 14 -20.39 -7.03 -7.79
N ASN A 15 -19.81 -7.24 -6.61
CA ASN A 15 -18.69 -6.45 -6.11
C ASN A 15 -17.44 -6.64 -6.97
N VAL A 16 -17.13 -7.87 -7.37
CA VAL A 16 -15.98 -8.16 -8.25
C VAL A 16 -16.20 -7.56 -9.64
N ALA A 17 -17.40 -7.62 -10.19
CA ALA A 17 -17.71 -6.99 -11.48
C ALA A 17 -17.53 -5.47 -11.46
N ASN A 18 -17.97 -4.80 -10.39
CA ASN A 18 -17.75 -3.38 -10.20
C ASN A 18 -16.27 -3.05 -10.00
N LEU A 19 -15.55 -3.85 -9.22
CA LEU A 19 -14.13 -3.70 -9.03
C LEU A 19 -13.36 -3.85 -10.36
N LYS A 20 -13.76 -4.82 -11.18
CA LYS A 20 -13.20 -5.00 -12.53
C LYS A 20 -13.41 -3.77 -13.39
N SER A 21 -14.61 -3.25 -13.45
CA SER A 21 -14.94 -2.04 -14.22
C SER A 21 -14.11 -0.84 -13.78
N PHE A 22 -13.96 -0.66 -12.47
CA PHE A 22 -13.10 0.38 -11.90
C PHE A 22 -11.63 0.16 -12.26
N GLY A 23 -11.14 -1.09 -12.17
CA GLY A 23 -9.77 -1.46 -12.50
C GLY A 23 -9.45 -1.26 -13.98
N ASP A 24 -10.37 -1.59 -14.88
CA ASP A 24 -10.22 -1.37 -16.32
C ASP A 24 -10.13 0.14 -16.64
N TYR A 25 -10.95 0.95 -15.98
CA TYR A 25 -10.85 2.40 -16.08
C TYR A 25 -9.50 2.93 -15.55
N ALA A 26 -9.06 2.49 -14.38
CA ALA A 26 -7.79 2.92 -13.80
C ALA A 26 -6.60 2.56 -14.71
N ARG A 27 -6.56 1.33 -15.22
CA ARG A 27 -5.52 0.86 -16.15
C ARG A 27 -5.52 1.66 -17.45
N SER A 28 -6.67 2.07 -17.97
CA SER A 28 -6.75 2.94 -19.13
C SER A 28 -6.09 4.32 -18.90
N ARG A 29 -5.85 4.67 -17.64
CA ARG A 29 -5.14 5.88 -17.20
C ARG A 29 -3.71 5.61 -16.73
N GLY A 30 -3.21 4.39 -16.90
CA GLY A 30 -1.87 4.00 -16.47
C GLY A 30 -1.73 3.75 -14.96
N VAL A 31 -2.82 3.43 -14.27
CA VAL A 31 -2.86 3.19 -12.83
C VAL A 31 -3.34 1.78 -12.55
N GLU A 32 -2.60 1.05 -11.73
CA GLU A 32 -3.05 -0.24 -11.20
C GLU A 32 -3.91 -0.06 -9.96
N ILE A 33 -4.79 -1.03 -9.70
CA ILE A 33 -5.64 -1.02 -8.50
C ILE A 33 -5.08 -1.91 -7.40
N GLY A 34 -5.29 -1.46 -6.18
CA GLY A 34 -4.97 -2.20 -4.97
C GLY A 34 -6.11 -2.21 -3.98
N LEU A 35 -6.12 -3.20 -3.11
CA LEU A 35 -7.11 -3.32 -2.06
C LEU A 35 -6.43 -3.33 -0.69
N TRP A 36 -7.03 -2.57 0.22
CA TRP A 36 -6.80 -2.75 1.65
C TRP A 36 -7.48 -4.05 2.09
N THR A 37 -6.80 -4.86 2.87
CA THR A 37 -7.32 -6.15 3.27
C THR A 37 -6.98 -6.47 4.72
N GLN A 38 -7.90 -7.16 5.36
CA GLN A 38 -7.70 -7.91 6.59
C GLN A 38 -7.39 -9.37 6.23
N SER A 39 -7.33 -10.25 7.23
CA SER A 39 -6.98 -11.66 7.05
C SER A 39 -7.98 -12.50 6.25
N ASP A 40 -9.19 -11.99 6.03
CA ASP A 40 -10.27 -12.74 5.37
C ASP A 40 -10.15 -12.60 3.84
N LEU A 41 -9.23 -13.36 3.26
CA LEU A 41 -8.95 -13.32 1.82
C LEU A 41 -9.79 -14.29 1.01
N HIS A 42 -10.39 -15.29 1.66
CA HIS A 42 -11.19 -16.33 1.03
C HIS A 42 -12.65 -16.26 1.50
N PRO A 43 -13.60 -16.72 0.67
CA PRO A 43 -15.01 -16.76 1.05
C PRO A 43 -15.24 -17.58 2.32
N ILE A 44 -16.05 -17.04 3.22
CA ILE A 44 -16.44 -17.69 4.47
C ILE A 44 -17.97 -17.71 4.56
N ASP A 45 -18.57 -18.87 4.59
CA ASP A 45 -20.03 -19.07 4.54
C ASP A 45 -20.80 -18.34 5.65
N THR A 46 -20.16 -18.10 6.79
CA THR A 46 -20.76 -17.40 7.93
C THR A 46 -20.73 -15.87 7.81
N ILE A 47 -19.98 -15.33 6.84
CA ILE A 47 -19.87 -13.90 6.62
C ILE A 47 -20.95 -13.48 5.60
N ARG A 48 -21.60 -12.34 5.84
CA ARG A 48 -22.58 -11.77 4.89
C ARG A 48 -21.93 -11.59 3.51
N PRO A 49 -22.62 -11.96 2.41
CA PRO A 49 -22.07 -11.85 1.05
C PRO A 49 -21.45 -10.48 0.72
N LEU A 50 -22.07 -9.41 1.22
CA LEU A 50 -21.59 -8.04 1.11
C LEU A 50 -20.17 -7.81 1.66
N LEU A 51 -19.75 -8.59 2.67
CA LEU A 51 -18.48 -8.46 3.35
C LEU A 51 -17.48 -9.53 2.94
N GLN A 52 -17.89 -10.49 2.13
CA GLN A 52 -17.01 -11.54 1.67
C GLN A 52 -15.94 -11.01 0.72
N ARG A 53 -14.82 -11.69 0.74
CA ARG A 53 -13.70 -11.47 -0.15
C ARG A 53 -13.33 -12.78 -0.83
N ASP A 54 -12.81 -12.70 -2.02
CA ASP A 54 -12.18 -13.80 -2.73
C ASP A 54 -10.98 -13.25 -3.51
N ILE A 55 -9.80 -13.41 -2.94
CA ILE A 55 -8.57 -12.88 -3.55
C ILE A 55 -8.27 -13.50 -4.90
N VAL A 56 -8.67 -14.76 -5.14
CA VAL A 56 -8.43 -15.42 -6.43
C VAL A 56 -9.16 -14.71 -7.55
N ILE A 57 -10.48 -14.49 -7.38
CA ILE A 57 -11.26 -13.80 -8.41
C ILE A 57 -10.95 -12.31 -8.47
N GLU A 58 -10.58 -11.66 -7.36
CA GLU A 58 -10.14 -10.26 -7.34
C GLU A 58 -8.87 -10.07 -8.17
N VAL A 59 -7.90 -10.97 -8.06
CA VAL A 59 -6.65 -10.93 -8.82
C VAL A 59 -6.86 -11.36 -10.26
N ARG A 60 -7.51 -12.51 -10.48
CA ARG A 60 -7.69 -13.11 -11.82
C ARG A 60 -8.66 -12.29 -12.68
N ASP A 61 -9.82 -11.95 -12.14
CA ASP A 61 -10.93 -11.40 -12.92
C ASP A 61 -11.00 -9.87 -12.83
N ALA A 62 -10.82 -9.28 -11.66
CA ALA A 62 -10.79 -7.82 -11.50
C ALA A 62 -9.42 -7.19 -11.73
N GLY A 63 -8.36 -7.98 -11.73
CA GLY A 63 -7.00 -7.50 -12.02
C GLY A 63 -6.37 -6.70 -10.89
N VAL A 64 -6.64 -7.06 -9.64
CA VAL A 64 -5.95 -6.48 -8.48
C VAL A 64 -4.47 -6.81 -8.55
N ARG A 65 -3.60 -5.81 -8.34
CA ARG A 65 -2.14 -5.93 -8.41
C ARG A 65 -1.45 -5.54 -7.12
N VAL A 66 -2.13 -4.85 -6.23
CA VAL A 66 -1.58 -4.36 -4.97
C VAL A 66 -2.46 -4.81 -3.81
N LEU A 67 -1.86 -5.29 -2.74
CA LEU A 67 -2.54 -5.55 -1.49
C LEU A 67 -1.85 -4.80 -0.35
N LYS A 68 -2.64 -4.13 0.48
CA LYS A 68 -2.19 -3.59 1.76
C LYS A 68 -2.80 -4.44 2.87
N THR A 69 -1.96 -5.22 3.54
CA THR A 69 -2.37 -6.06 4.68
C THR A 69 -2.26 -5.27 5.98
N ASP A 70 -3.33 -5.24 6.77
CA ASP A 70 -3.45 -4.38 7.94
C ASP A 70 -3.62 -5.18 9.24
N VAL A 71 -4.06 -4.54 10.29
CA VAL A 71 -4.08 -4.96 11.70
C VAL A 71 -4.44 -6.42 11.97
N ALA A 72 -5.32 -7.02 11.21
CA ALA A 72 -5.70 -8.42 11.37
C ALA A 72 -4.58 -9.42 11.02
N TRP A 73 -3.52 -8.95 10.37
CA TRP A 73 -2.33 -9.72 10.03
C TRP A 73 -1.27 -9.70 11.15
N VAL A 74 -1.41 -8.79 12.09
CA VAL A 74 -0.66 -8.75 13.35
C VAL A 74 -1.33 -9.68 14.34
N GLY A 75 -1.54 -10.92 13.92
CA GLY A 75 -2.31 -11.89 14.66
C GLY A 75 -1.48 -12.69 15.66
N PRO A 76 -1.93 -13.87 16.05
CA PRO A 76 -1.39 -14.67 17.16
C PRO A 76 0.01 -15.24 16.88
N GLY A 77 0.88 -14.46 16.32
CA GLY A 77 2.28 -14.76 16.18
C GLY A 77 2.79 -14.87 14.75
N TYR A 78 4.06 -15.19 14.64
CA TYR A 78 4.88 -15.24 13.44
C TYR A 78 4.24 -16.02 12.27
N SER A 79 3.78 -17.25 12.56
CA SER A 79 3.25 -18.12 11.51
C SER A 79 1.96 -17.61 10.90
N PHE A 80 1.14 -16.91 11.67
CA PHE A 80 -0.12 -16.37 11.19
C PHE A 80 0.12 -15.26 10.13
N GLY A 81 0.91 -14.25 10.49
CA GLY A 81 1.19 -13.13 9.58
C GLY A 81 1.92 -13.58 8.33
N LEU A 82 2.99 -14.36 8.48
CA LEU A 82 3.79 -14.81 7.34
C LEU A 82 3.01 -15.74 6.40
N ASN A 83 2.22 -16.68 6.94
CA ASN A 83 1.43 -17.60 6.11
C ASN A 83 0.38 -16.85 5.28
N GLY A 84 -0.30 -15.86 5.87
CA GLY A 84 -1.29 -15.07 5.15
C GLY A 84 -0.66 -14.22 4.02
N ILE A 85 0.51 -13.64 4.27
CA ILE A 85 1.24 -12.88 3.23
C ILE A 85 1.74 -13.82 2.12
N THR A 86 2.19 -15.02 2.47
CA THR A 86 2.63 -16.04 1.51
C THR A 86 1.47 -16.48 0.63
N ASP A 87 0.32 -16.81 1.22
CA ASP A 87 -0.90 -17.18 0.50
C ASP A 87 -1.31 -16.09 -0.52
N ALA A 88 -1.36 -14.85 -0.09
CA ALA A 88 -1.63 -13.73 -0.98
C ALA A 88 -0.59 -13.59 -2.10
N GLY A 89 0.69 -13.74 -1.78
CA GLY A 89 1.78 -13.65 -2.73
C GLY A 89 1.73 -14.74 -3.78
N GLU A 90 1.47 -15.97 -3.40
CA GLU A 90 1.35 -17.12 -4.30
C GLU A 90 0.15 -16.98 -5.23
N ILE A 91 -1.00 -16.56 -4.71
CA ILE A 91 -2.20 -16.29 -5.51
C ILE A 91 -1.94 -15.19 -6.54
N MET A 92 -1.26 -14.11 -6.16
CA MET A 92 -0.95 -13.02 -7.08
C MET A 92 0.04 -13.48 -8.18
N ILE A 93 0.94 -14.42 -7.90
CA ILE A 93 1.82 -15.00 -8.91
C ILE A 93 1.04 -15.94 -9.83
N GLU A 94 0.23 -16.83 -9.27
CA GLU A 94 -0.50 -17.84 -10.02
C GLU A 94 -1.58 -17.24 -10.94
N TYR A 95 -2.37 -16.33 -10.40
CA TYR A 95 -3.54 -15.75 -11.09
C TYR A 95 -3.32 -14.35 -11.64
N GLY A 96 -2.19 -13.73 -11.36
CA GLY A 96 -1.90 -12.34 -11.71
C GLY A 96 -1.52 -12.07 -13.17
N ASN A 97 -1.62 -13.07 -14.06
CA ASN A 97 -1.32 -12.94 -15.49
C ASN A 97 0.08 -12.31 -15.76
N ASN A 98 1.11 -12.88 -15.14
CA ASN A 98 2.50 -12.43 -15.18
C ASN A 98 2.76 -11.04 -14.54
N ALA A 99 1.80 -10.43 -13.89
CA ALA A 99 2.05 -9.23 -13.11
C ALA A 99 2.85 -9.59 -11.84
N ARG A 100 3.79 -8.74 -11.48
CA ARG A 100 4.51 -8.89 -10.22
C ARG A 100 3.60 -8.56 -9.06
N PRO A 101 3.55 -9.39 -8.01
CA PRO A 101 2.82 -9.04 -6.80
C PRO A 101 3.44 -7.81 -6.12
N PHE A 102 2.59 -6.94 -5.62
CA PHE A 102 3.00 -5.82 -4.79
C PHE A 102 2.18 -5.81 -3.50
N ILE A 103 2.78 -6.30 -2.43
CA ILE A 103 2.14 -6.42 -1.12
C ILE A 103 2.83 -5.46 -0.17
N ILE A 104 2.05 -4.67 0.55
CA ILE A 104 2.49 -3.80 1.64
C ILE A 104 1.92 -4.37 2.93
N SER A 105 2.79 -4.77 3.86
CA SER A 105 2.38 -5.42 5.09
C SER A 105 2.76 -4.62 6.33
N LEU A 106 1.94 -4.72 7.36
CA LEU A 106 2.29 -4.26 8.70
C LEU A 106 3.24 -5.25 9.39
N ASP A 107 3.23 -6.51 8.99
CA ASP A 107 4.12 -7.55 9.50
C ASP A 107 5.53 -7.44 8.93
N GLY A 108 6.50 -7.28 9.81
CA GLY A 108 7.93 -7.22 9.48
C GLY A 108 8.71 -8.42 10.01
N TRP A 109 8.13 -9.61 10.04
CA TRP A 109 8.82 -10.84 10.47
C TRP A 109 9.95 -11.24 9.51
N ALA A 110 10.94 -11.95 10.02
CA ALA A 110 11.99 -12.54 9.18
C ALA A 110 11.37 -13.48 8.16
N GLY A 111 11.57 -13.20 6.87
CA GLY A 111 10.92 -13.91 5.76
C GLY A 111 9.87 -13.09 5.02
N THR A 112 9.26 -12.08 5.64
CA THR A 112 8.28 -11.19 5.00
C THR A 112 8.84 -10.52 3.76
N GLN A 113 10.11 -10.15 3.76
CA GLN A 113 10.79 -9.50 2.63
C GLN A 113 10.76 -10.29 1.33
N ARG A 114 10.47 -11.58 1.38
CA ARG A 114 10.32 -12.43 0.18
C ARG A 114 9.02 -12.17 -0.57
N TYR A 115 8.01 -11.64 0.10
CA TYR A 115 6.65 -11.51 -0.40
C TYR A 115 6.13 -10.08 -0.37
N ALA A 116 6.57 -9.28 0.59
CA ALA A 116 6.01 -7.96 0.85
C ALA A 116 7.07 -6.93 1.22
N GLY A 117 6.76 -5.67 0.93
CA GLY A 117 7.37 -4.54 1.61
C GLY A 117 6.66 -4.26 2.94
N VAL A 118 7.36 -3.60 3.84
CA VAL A 118 6.85 -3.29 5.18
C VAL A 118 6.41 -1.83 5.27
N TRP A 119 5.29 -1.60 5.90
CA TRP A 119 4.80 -0.29 6.26
C TRP A 119 4.82 -0.14 7.78
N SER A 120 5.22 1.04 8.27
CA SER A 120 5.48 1.25 9.70
C SER A 120 4.24 1.44 10.57
N GLY A 121 3.05 1.33 10.01
CA GLY A 121 1.78 1.47 10.74
C GLY A 121 1.25 2.89 10.80
N ASP A 122 0.13 3.04 11.51
CA ASP A 122 -0.61 4.29 11.67
C ASP A 122 0.09 5.22 12.66
N GLN A 123 0.65 6.30 12.18
CA GLN A 123 1.34 7.28 13.02
C GLN A 123 0.79 8.69 12.84
N THR A 124 0.95 9.50 13.87
CA THR A 124 0.65 10.91 13.83
C THR A 124 1.74 11.67 13.09
N GLY A 125 1.37 12.37 12.03
CA GLY A 125 2.24 13.26 11.27
C GLY A 125 2.13 14.72 11.68
N GLY A 126 2.58 15.62 10.79
CA GLY A 126 2.59 17.07 11.03
C GLY A 126 3.67 17.52 12.00
N LEU A 127 4.64 16.68 12.30
CA LEU A 127 5.72 16.88 13.27
C LEU A 127 7.08 16.56 12.67
N TRP A 128 8.11 17.31 13.02
CA TRP A 128 9.50 17.01 12.63
C TRP A 128 10.00 15.69 13.23
N GLU A 129 9.51 15.34 14.41
CA GLU A 129 9.80 14.10 15.11
C GLU A 129 9.39 12.87 14.28
N TYR A 130 8.34 12.98 13.49
CA TYR A 130 7.92 11.94 12.56
C TYR A 130 9.01 11.61 11.52
N ILE A 131 9.57 12.63 10.87
CA ILE A 131 10.68 12.47 9.91
C ILE A 131 11.93 11.96 10.62
N ARG A 132 12.27 12.57 11.76
CA ARG A 132 13.42 12.20 12.57
C ARG A 132 13.39 10.76 13.04
N PHE A 133 12.22 10.22 13.33
CA PHE A 133 12.03 8.82 13.70
C PHE A 133 12.18 7.88 12.50
N HIS A 134 11.59 8.22 11.36
CA HIS A 134 11.52 7.31 10.21
C HIS A 134 12.84 7.14 9.47
N ILE A 135 13.68 8.17 9.37
CA ILE A 135 14.96 8.04 8.69
C ILE A 135 15.81 6.91 9.28
N PRO A 136 16.12 6.89 10.60
CA PRO A 136 16.87 5.78 11.19
C PRO A 136 16.10 4.46 11.18
N THR A 137 14.76 4.49 11.23
CA THR A 137 13.93 3.29 11.12
C THR A 137 14.10 2.62 9.77
N TYR A 138 14.11 3.37 8.67
CA TYR A 138 14.35 2.82 7.34
C TYR A 138 15.76 2.24 7.20
N ILE A 139 16.75 2.92 7.72
CA ILE A 139 18.15 2.43 7.73
C ILE A 139 18.24 1.13 8.52
N GLY A 140 17.67 1.09 9.72
CA GLY A 140 17.65 -0.10 10.57
C GLY A 140 16.91 -1.28 9.94
N SER A 141 15.80 -1.03 9.27
CA SER A 141 15.05 -2.04 8.52
C SER A 141 15.90 -2.63 7.39
N GLY A 142 16.55 -1.79 6.59
CA GLY A 142 17.45 -2.24 5.53
C GLY A 142 18.61 -3.08 6.05
N LEU A 143 19.26 -2.65 7.15
CA LEU A 143 20.32 -3.41 7.80
C LEU A 143 19.83 -4.74 8.40
N SER A 144 18.53 -4.86 8.67
CA SER A 144 17.91 -6.11 9.14
C SER A 144 17.40 -7.00 8.00
N GLY A 145 17.76 -6.69 6.76
CA GLY A 145 17.35 -7.47 5.59
C GLY A 145 15.94 -7.19 5.08
N GLN A 146 15.33 -6.08 5.49
CA GLN A 146 14.02 -5.61 5.02
C GLN A 146 14.15 -4.23 4.36
N PRO A 147 14.76 -4.15 3.17
CA PRO A 147 15.05 -2.87 2.51
C PRO A 147 13.80 -2.16 1.99
N ASN A 148 12.75 -2.91 1.66
CA ASN A 148 11.50 -2.37 1.14
C ASN A 148 10.58 -1.96 2.29
N ILE A 149 10.89 -0.81 2.88
CA ILE A 149 10.08 -0.20 3.94
C ILE A 149 9.48 1.11 3.48
N THR A 150 8.29 1.40 4.00
CA THR A 150 7.61 2.68 3.81
C THR A 150 6.92 3.13 5.09
N SER A 151 6.43 4.36 5.09
CA SER A 151 5.51 4.90 6.09
C SER A 151 4.52 5.82 5.39
N ASP A 152 3.37 6.06 6.00
CA ASP A 152 2.41 7.00 5.45
C ASP A 152 3.05 8.39 5.29
N MET A 153 2.84 9.00 4.13
CA MET A 153 3.35 10.35 3.86
C MET A 153 2.81 11.32 4.90
N ASP A 154 3.72 11.95 5.66
CA ASP A 154 3.37 12.86 6.76
C ASP A 154 2.48 12.20 7.84
N GLY A 155 2.62 10.88 8.05
CA GLY A 155 1.77 10.09 8.94
C GLY A 155 0.32 9.98 8.45
N ILE A 156 -0.41 8.95 8.87
CA ILE A 156 -1.80 8.76 8.42
C ILE A 156 -2.73 9.88 8.92
N PHE A 157 -2.43 10.48 10.06
CA PHE A 157 -3.20 11.58 10.67
C PHE A 157 -2.55 12.97 10.49
N GLY A 158 -1.59 13.08 9.58
CA GLY A 158 -0.90 14.34 9.26
C GLY A 158 -1.66 15.26 8.30
N GLY A 159 -0.92 16.05 7.51
CA GLY A 159 -1.47 16.89 6.44
C GLY A 159 -1.87 18.30 6.84
N LYS A 160 -1.70 18.69 8.11
CA LYS A 160 -2.06 20.04 8.60
C LYS A 160 -0.96 21.08 8.44
N LYS A 161 0.28 20.66 8.21
CA LYS A 161 1.44 21.53 8.08
C LYS A 161 2.14 21.27 6.74
N PRO A 162 1.89 22.11 5.72
CA PRO A 162 2.46 21.89 4.39
C PRO A 162 3.98 21.68 4.39
N ILE A 163 4.71 22.40 5.24
CA ILE A 163 6.17 22.27 5.31
C ILE A 163 6.62 20.88 5.73
N ILE A 164 5.94 20.23 6.67
CA ILE A 164 6.28 18.87 7.12
C ILE A 164 5.99 17.88 6.00
N ASN A 165 4.83 18.01 5.36
CA ASN A 165 4.47 17.18 4.21
C ASN A 165 5.49 17.30 3.07
N ILE A 166 5.86 18.52 2.68
CA ILE A 166 6.89 18.77 1.66
C ILE A 166 8.22 18.10 2.03
N ARG A 167 8.67 18.24 3.27
CA ARG A 167 9.94 17.65 3.70
C ARG A 167 9.89 16.13 3.73
N ASP A 168 8.74 15.57 4.09
CA ASP A 168 8.55 14.13 4.07
C ASP A 168 8.54 13.57 2.64
N PHE A 169 7.91 14.25 1.68
CA PHE A 169 8.03 13.93 0.26
C PHE A 169 9.48 13.97 -0.22
N GLN A 170 10.22 15.01 0.17
CA GLN A 170 11.59 15.20 -0.29
C GLN A 170 12.51 14.05 0.08
N TRP A 171 12.51 13.59 1.32
CA TRP A 171 13.40 12.51 1.70
C TRP A 171 12.88 11.14 1.24
N LYS A 172 11.57 10.91 1.25
CA LYS A 172 10.97 9.65 0.79
C LYS A 172 11.11 9.42 -0.71
N THR A 173 11.34 10.46 -1.49
CA THR A 173 11.73 10.34 -2.90
C THR A 173 12.89 9.37 -3.11
N PHE A 174 13.81 9.29 -2.14
CA PHE A 174 14.99 8.41 -2.19
C PHE A 174 14.75 7.05 -1.51
N SER A 175 13.59 6.80 -0.96
CA SER A 175 13.22 5.50 -0.38
C SER A 175 12.68 4.55 -1.46
N PRO A 176 12.72 3.22 -1.26
CA PRO A 176 12.19 2.26 -2.25
C PRO A 176 10.70 2.45 -2.52
N MET A 177 9.91 2.69 -1.48
CA MET A 177 8.46 2.82 -1.58
C MET A 177 7.99 4.17 -1.05
N GLU A 178 6.87 4.63 -1.59
CA GLU A 178 6.20 5.86 -1.17
C GLU A 178 4.71 5.59 -1.03
N LEU A 179 4.17 5.78 0.16
CA LEU A 179 2.78 5.52 0.50
C LEU A 179 2.11 6.80 0.95
N ASN A 180 1.13 7.27 0.20
CA ASN A 180 0.37 8.47 0.53
C ASN A 180 -1.07 8.11 0.88
N MET A 181 -1.36 8.04 2.17
CA MET A 181 -2.67 7.74 2.72
C MET A 181 -3.09 8.76 3.76
N ASP A 182 -4.39 8.92 3.94
CA ASP A 182 -4.94 9.67 5.07
C ASP A 182 -5.87 8.78 5.92
N GLY A 183 -6.13 9.21 7.15
CA GLY A 183 -7.06 8.55 8.07
C GLY A 183 -8.50 8.89 7.72
N TRP A 184 -9.16 8.03 6.96
CA TRP A 184 -10.59 8.12 6.63
C TRP A 184 -11.03 9.45 6.00
N GLY A 185 -10.17 10.07 5.21
CA GLY A 185 -10.47 11.36 4.54
C GLY A 185 -10.46 12.57 5.48
N ALA A 186 -9.98 12.41 6.72
CA ALA A 186 -10.00 13.49 7.70
C ALA A 186 -8.99 14.62 7.40
N ASN A 187 -7.87 14.28 6.76
CA ASN A 187 -6.80 15.21 6.43
C ASN A 187 -6.25 14.91 5.05
N PRO A 188 -6.86 15.43 3.97
CA PRO A 188 -6.39 15.17 2.61
C PRO A 188 -4.90 15.50 2.44
N LYS A 189 -4.13 14.54 1.97
CA LYS A 189 -2.68 14.65 1.77
C LYS A 189 -2.22 14.29 0.35
N TYR A 190 -3.18 14.11 -0.56
CA TYR A 190 -2.82 13.97 -1.97
C TYR A 190 -2.03 15.22 -2.42
N PRO A 191 -1.14 15.12 -3.39
CA PRO A 191 -0.17 16.17 -3.69
C PRO A 191 -0.75 17.58 -3.86
N GLN A 192 -2.01 17.68 -4.30
CA GLN A 192 -2.69 18.96 -4.55
C GLN A 192 -3.40 19.57 -3.32
N ALA A 193 -3.56 18.80 -2.25
CA ALA A 193 -4.42 19.21 -1.12
C ALA A 193 -3.86 20.38 -0.30
N LEU A 194 -2.55 20.59 -0.32
CA LEU A 194 -1.85 21.51 0.60
C LEU A 194 -1.45 22.84 -0.07
N GLY A 195 -2.12 23.21 -1.16
CA GLY A 195 -1.93 24.46 -1.89
C GLY A 195 -0.87 24.37 -3.00
N GLU A 196 -0.79 25.43 -3.81
CA GLU A 196 0.00 25.45 -5.04
C GLU A 196 1.49 25.24 -4.83
N VAL A 197 2.05 25.82 -3.78
CA VAL A 197 3.49 25.68 -3.47
C VAL A 197 3.81 24.23 -3.15
N ALA A 198 3.03 23.60 -2.27
CA ALA A 198 3.22 22.19 -1.94
C ALA A 198 2.99 21.30 -3.16
N THR A 199 1.95 21.57 -3.96
CA THR A 199 1.67 20.86 -5.21
C THR A 199 2.85 20.89 -6.16
N SER A 200 3.43 22.06 -6.40
CA SER A 200 4.57 22.23 -7.31
C SER A 200 5.80 21.46 -6.83
N ILE A 201 6.14 21.60 -5.56
CA ILE A 201 7.31 20.93 -4.97
C ILE A 201 7.12 19.42 -4.97
N ASN A 202 6.02 18.92 -4.44
CA ASN A 202 5.74 17.49 -4.35
C ASN A 202 5.71 16.84 -5.75
N ARG A 203 5.11 17.51 -6.75
CA ARG A 203 5.12 17.04 -8.14
C ARG A 203 6.55 16.89 -8.69
N ASN A 204 7.44 17.82 -8.41
CA ASN A 204 8.82 17.75 -8.88
C ASN A 204 9.56 16.56 -8.23
N TYR A 205 9.33 16.33 -6.95
CA TYR A 205 9.95 15.20 -6.26
C TYR A 205 9.34 13.85 -6.68
N LEU A 206 8.04 13.76 -6.99
CA LEU A 206 7.45 12.56 -7.57
C LEU A 206 8.01 12.26 -8.98
N LYS A 207 8.27 13.29 -9.80
CA LYS A 207 8.95 13.11 -11.08
C LYS A 207 10.37 12.59 -10.88
N LEU A 208 11.13 13.21 -9.98
CA LEU A 208 12.48 12.74 -9.63
C LEU A 208 12.47 11.29 -9.14
N LYS A 209 11.49 10.90 -8.30
CA LYS A 209 11.32 9.51 -7.89
C LYS A 209 11.13 8.58 -9.09
N SER A 210 10.30 8.96 -10.05
CA SER A 210 10.09 8.16 -11.26
C SER A 210 11.37 8.01 -12.08
N GLU A 211 12.18 9.05 -12.17
CA GLU A 211 13.49 9.04 -12.84
C GLU A 211 14.51 8.16 -12.11
N LEU A 212 14.40 8.02 -10.79
CA LEU A 212 15.28 7.20 -9.95
C LEU A 212 14.87 5.71 -9.93
N LEU A 213 13.70 5.34 -10.42
CA LEU A 213 13.24 3.94 -10.37
C LEU A 213 14.22 2.95 -11.02
N PRO A 214 14.82 3.20 -12.19
CA PRO A 214 15.81 2.28 -12.77
C PRO A 214 17.05 2.11 -11.87
N TYR A 215 17.50 3.16 -11.23
CA TYR A 215 18.61 3.11 -10.29
C TYR A 215 18.26 2.29 -9.05
N GLN A 216 17.10 2.55 -8.44
CA GLN A 216 16.60 1.79 -7.29
C GLN A 216 16.41 0.30 -7.63
N TYR A 217 15.92 0.00 -8.82
CA TYR A 217 15.79 -1.38 -9.29
C TYR A 217 17.15 -2.09 -9.42
N SER A 218 18.16 -1.39 -9.93
CA SER A 218 19.52 -1.94 -10.03
C SER A 218 20.13 -2.25 -8.68
N ILE A 219 19.99 -1.34 -7.70
CA ILE A 219 20.46 -1.58 -6.33
C ILE A 219 19.74 -2.77 -5.68
N ALA A 220 18.46 -2.92 -5.92
CA ALA A 220 17.70 -4.05 -5.37
C ALA A 220 18.09 -5.40 -5.97
N TYR A 221 18.77 -5.42 -7.13
CA TYR A 221 19.29 -6.63 -7.75
C TYR A 221 20.66 -7.05 -7.22
N GLU A 222 21.50 -6.10 -6.84
CA GLU A 222 22.85 -6.34 -6.28
C GLU A 222 22.79 -6.87 -4.83
#